data_2a29b83ef1666453c8858e9a8ad5e1aa
#
_entry.id   2a29b83ef1666453c8858e9a8ad5e1aa
#
_cell.length_a   1.000
_cell.length_b   1.000
_cell.length_c   1.000
_cell.angle_alpha   90.00
_cell.angle_beta   90.00
_cell.angle_gamma   90.00
#
_symmetry.space_group_name_H-M   'P 1'
#
loop_
_entity.id
_entity.type
_entity.pdbx_description
1 polymer ?
#
loop_
_entity_poly.entity_id
_entity_poly.type
_entity_poly.pdbx_seq_one_letter_code
_entity_poly.pdbx_strand_id
1 'polypeptide(L)'
;MSNAFSELIERATAGEGLNREEIHTLLVDGDGQDFTLIEAASVVRRNEFRNMIAIHTEDEALADALGTRSIAVDSYEVLDISRDIDSEELAASIERIAESSAIGVTVLLPENAVPMMLMRVLSILRLAAPAKVIHLPEGYEQSLRSLTSLAMHVVSAITITDDIEQWPMVNEVLKALRHGGIVISGTGGRDALAGYLRYLSDLGVDLMGHRDARGSACGSVDGGGCGCGSGGVGSYL
;
A
#
# COMPACT_ATOMS: atom_id res chain seq x y z
N MET A 1 -1.01 2.65 -28.12
CA MET A 1 -0.35 1.62 -27.29
C MET A 1 0.40 0.68 -28.23
N SER A 2 1.65 0.33 -27.93
CA SER A 2 2.34 -0.72 -28.67
C SER A 2 1.60 -2.05 -28.39
N ASN A 3 1.23 -2.78 -29.43
CA ASN A 3 0.52 -4.08 -29.29
C ASN A 3 1.31 -5.03 -28.37
N ALA A 4 2.64 -4.97 -28.46
CA ALA A 4 3.55 -5.81 -27.66
C ALA A 4 3.45 -5.55 -26.13
N PHE A 5 3.30 -4.31 -25.70
CA PHE A 5 3.17 -3.99 -24.27
C PHE A 5 1.88 -4.57 -23.68
N SER A 6 0.76 -4.42 -24.39
CA SER A 6 -0.53 -4.99 -23.95
C SER A 6 -0.50 -6.52 -23.91
N GLU A 7 0.12 -7.16 -24.90
CA GLU A 7 0.28 -8.62 -24.95
C GLU A 7 1.12 -9.14 -23.76
N LEU A 8 2.19 -8.43 -23.38
CA LEU A 8 2.99 -8.79 -22.22
C LEU A 8 2.17 -8.74 -20.92
N ILE A 9 1.38 -7.69 -20.74
CA ILE A 9 0.52 -7.55 -19.54
C ILE A 9 -0.56 -8.63 -19.52
N GLU A 10 -1.20 -8.95 -20.65
CA GLU A 10 -2.21 -10.00 -20.73
C GLU A 10 -1.63 -11.37 -20.35
N ARG A 11 -0.46 -11.72 -20.88
CA ARG A 11 0.24 -12.97 -20.57
C ARG A 11 0.61 -13.06 -19.09
N ALA A 12 1.22 -11.99 -18.54
CA ALA A 12 1.58 -11.93 -17.14
C ALA A 12 0.35 -12.02 -16.21
N THR A 13 -0.77 -11.38 -16.60
CA THR A 13 -2.04 -11.46 -15.86
C THR A 13 -2.63 -12.87 -15.90
N ALA A 14 -2.39 -13.62 -16.98
CA ALA A 14 -2.77 -15.03 -17.10
C ALA A 14 -1.86 -15.98 -16.30
N GLY A 15 -0.81 -15.48 -15.66
CA GLY A 15 0.12 -16.25 -14.85
C GLY A 15 1.31 -16.81 -15.64
N GLU A 16 1.52 -16.36 -16.86
CA GLU A 16 2.75 -16.67 -17.58
C GLU A 16 3.91 -15.86 -17.00
N GLY A 17 5.01 -16.54 -16.68
CA GLY A 17 6.21 -15.91 -16.15
C GLY A 17 6.79 -14.87 -17.11
N LEU A 18 7.35 -13.80 -16.57
CA LEU A 18 8.09 -12.79 -17.33
C LEU A 18 9.58 -13.11 -17.26
N ASN A 19 10.26 -13.05 -18.40
CA ASN A 19 11.72 -13.11 -18.46
C ASN A 19 12.33 -11.71 -18.27
N ARG A 20 13.66 -11.64 -18.13
CA ARG A 20 14.41 -10.40 -17.87
C ARG A 20 14.18 -9.32 -18.93
N GLU A 21 14.16 -9.67 -20.22
CA GLU A 21 13.94 -8.71 -21.31
C GLU A 21 12.54 -8.11 -21.27
N GLU A 22 11.54 -8.94 -20.95
CA GLU A 22 10.15 -8.53 -20.80
C GLU A 22 9.97 -7.62 -19.58
N ILE A 23 10.59 -7.95 -18.44
CA ILE A 23 10.60 -7.14 -17.24
C ILE A 23 11.26 -5.78 -17.55
N HIS A 24 12.43 -5.78 -18.20
CA HIS A 24 13.12 -4.57 -18.60
C HIS A 24 12.26 -3.70 -19.53
N THR A 25 11.59 -4.30 -20.50
CA THR A 25 10.66 -3.60 -21.40
C THR A 25 9.54 -2.91 -20.61
N LEU A 26 8.93 -3.61 -19.65
CA LEU A 26 7.88 -3.02 -18.79
C LEU A 26 8.41 -1.87 -17.92
N LEU A 27 9.65 -1.95 -17.45
CA LEU A 27 10.28 -0.89 -16.66
C LEU A 27 10.53 0.38 -17.50
N VAL A 28 11.02 0.23 -18.72
CA VAL A 28 11.45 1.34 -19.60
C VAL A 28 10.27 1.92 -20.39
N ASP A 29 9.49 1.05 -21.04
CA ASP A 29 8.40 1.45 -21.94
C ASP A 29 7.07 1.66 -21.20
N GLY A 30 7.04 1.39 -19.89
CA GLY A 30 5.87 1.56 -19.03
C GLY A 30 5.48 3.00 -18.75
N ASP A 31 6.25 3.98 -19.23
CA ASP A 31 5.94 5.38 -18.98
C ASP A 31 4.60 5.78 -19.62
N GLY A 32 3.72 6.36 -18.79
CA GLY A 32 2.33 6.65 -19.19
C GLY A 32 1.38 5.43 -19.19
N GLN A 33 1.86 4.21 -18.86
CA GLN A 33 1.06 2.99 -18.75
C GLN A 33 0.92 2.50 -17.29
N ASP A 34 1.34 3.29 -16.33
CA ASP A 34 1.42 2.90 -14.92
C ASP A 34 0.09 2.37 -14.37
N PHE A 35 -1.03 3.02 -14.72
CA PHE A 35 -2.35 2.56 -14.25
C PHE A 35 -2.76 1.21 -14.84
N THR A 36 -2.38 0.93 -16.08
CA THR A 36 -2.62 -0.38 -16.70
C THR A 36 -1.82 -1.47 -16.00
N LEU A 37 -0.56 -1.19 -15.65
CA LEU A 37 0.28 -2.10 -14.86
C LEU A 37 -0.30 -2.34 -13.47
N ILE A 38 -0.73 -1.29 -12.77
CA ILE A 38 -1.33 -1.36 -11.43
C ILE A 38 -2.63 -2.17 -11.47
N GLU A 39 -3.48 -1.95 -12.46
CA GLU A 39 -4.72 -2.71 -12.64
C GLU A 39 -4.43 -4.20 -12.82
N ALA A 40 -3.55 -4.55 -13.74
CA ALA A 40 -3.13 -5.93 -13.99
C ALA A 40 -2.55 -6.59 -12.73
N ALA A 41 -1.62 -5.92 -12.04
CA ALA A 41 -1.03 -6.38 -10.80
C ALA A 41 -2.09 -6.57 -9.69
N SER A 42 -3.09 -5.69 -9.62
CA SER A 42 -4.18 -5.81 -8.65
C SER A 42 -5.09 -7.02 -8.92
N VAL A 43 -5.28 -7.38 -10.19
CA VAL A 43 -5.99 -8.61 -10.59
C VAL A 43 -5.21 -9.84 -10.14
N VAL A 44 -3.91 -9.90 -10.48
CA VAL A 44 -3.02 -11.00 -10.08
C VAL A 44 -2.99 -11.14 -8.56
N ARG A 45 -2.80 -10.03 -7.84
CA ARG A 45 -2.79 -10.05 -6.38
C ARG A 45 -4.10 -10.58 -5.79
N ARG A 46 -5.26 -10.19 -6.34
CA ARG A 46 -6.57 -10.69 -5.86
C ARG A 46 -6.78 -12.17 -6.13
N ASN A 47 -6.26 -12.68 -7.24
CA ASN A 47 -6.34 -14.11 -7.55
C ASN A 47 -5.54 -14.94 -6.55
N GLU A 48 -4.32 -14.50 -6.17
CA GLU A 48 -3.42 -15.22 -5.27
C GLU A 48 -3.75 -14.99 -3.78
N PHE A 49 -4.00 -13.75 -3.38
CA PHE A 49 -4.15 -13.38 -1.96
C PHE A 49 -5.57 -12.96 -1.60
N ARG A 50 -6.51 -12.99 -2.55
CA ARG A 50 -7.88 -12.47 -2.38
C ARG A 50 -7.82 -10.98 -1.95
N ASN A 51 -8.75 -10.56 -1.09
CA ASN A 51 -8.72 -9.22 -0.51
C ASN A 51 -8.02 -9.19 0.86
N MET A 52 -6.99 -10.02 1.05
CA MET A 52 -6.29 -10.10 2.33
C MET A 52 -4.91 -9.47 2.26
N ILE A 53 -4.49 -8.82 3.34
CA ILE A 53 -3.14 -8.34 3.57
C ILE A 53 -2.61 -8.88 4.89
N ALA A 54 -1.36 -9.30 4.91
CA ALA A 54 -0.69 -9.74 6.13
C ALA A 54 -0.01 -8.55 6.81
N ILE A 55 0.11 -8.60 8.13
CA ILE A 55 0.79 -7.57 8.93
C ILE A 55 2.05 -8.16 9.54
N HIS A 56 3.13 -7.40 9.47
CA HIS A 56 4.30 -7.56 10.30
C HIS A 56 4.31 -6.45 11.37
N THR A 57 4.56 -6.81 12.60
CA THR A 57 4.84 -5.90 13.73
C THR A 57 5.68 -6.63 14.76
N GLU A 58 6.57 -5.93 15.44
CA GLU A 58 7.39 -6.50 16.50
C GLU A 58 6.64 -6.55 17.85
N ASP A 59 5.55 -5.75 17.98
CA ASP A 59 4.74 -5.71 19.21
C ASP A 59 3.58 -6.72 19.14
N GLU A 60 3.63 -7.74 20.02
CA GLU A 60 2.57 -8.74 20.15
C GLU A 60 1.24 -8.13 20.63
N ALA A 61 1.28 -7.10 21.50
CA ALA A 61 0.07 -6.44 21.97
C ALA A 61 -0.63 -5.67 20.85
N LEU A 62 0.14 -5.05 19.96
CA LEU A 62 -0.39 -4.42 18.76
C LEU A 62 -0.98 -5.46 17.80
N ALA A 63 -0.30 -6.60 17.59
CA ALA A 63 -0.83 -7.68 16.77
C ALA A 63 -2.18 -8.20 17.31
N ASP A 64 -2.26 -8.42 18.61
CA ASP A 64 -3.50 -8.85 19.29
C ASP A 64 -4.62 -7.80 19.17
N ALA A 65 -4.28 -6.52 19.30
CA ALA A 65 -5.21 -5.41 19.15
C ALA A 65 -5.78 -5.32 17.73
N LEU A 66 -4.93 -5.53 16.73
CA LEU A 66 -5.35 -5.63 15.31
C LEU A 66 -6.14 -6.93 15.05
N GLY A 67 -6.09 -7.89 15.95
CA GLY A 67 -6.75 -9.18 15.84
C GLY A 67 -6.06 -10.13 14.88
N THR A 68 -4.78 -9.97 14.64
CA THR A 68 -3.97 -10.77 13.72
C THR A 68 -2.80 -11.43 14.44
N ARG A 69 -2.04 -12.21 13.70
CA ARG A 69 -0.71 -12.66 14.09
C ARG A 69 0.31 -11.99 13.19
N SER A 70 1.36 -11.45 13.78
CA SER A 70 2.50 -10.92 13.02
C SER A 70 3.09 -12.03 12.16
N ILE A 71 3.41 -11.71 10.91
CA ILE A 71 4.15 -12.63 10.03
C ILE A 71 5.65 -12.45 10.24
N ALA A 72 6.41 -13.54 10.10
CA ALA A 72 7.86 -13.48 10.07
C ALA A 72 8.33 -13.10 8.65
N VAL A 73 9.18 -12.09 8.56
CA VAL A 73 9.71 -11.58 7.29
C VAL A 73 11.22 -11.83 7.13
N ASP A 74 11.89 -12.33 8.16
CA ASP A 74 13.36 -12.53 8.19
C ASP A 74 13.87 -13.48 7.09
N SER A 75 13.00 -14.38 6.62
CA SER A 75 13.33 -15.32 5.54
C SER A 75 13.01 -14.83 4.14
N TYR A 76 12.50 -13.60 4.01
CA TYR A 76 12.19 -13.02 2.71
C TYR A 76 13.47 -12.55 2.02
N GLU A 77 13.47 -12.62 0.70
CA GLU A 77 14.50 -11.94 -0.07
C GLU A 77 14.33 -10.43 0.03
N VAL A 78 15.41 -9.70 -0.27
CA VAL A 78 15.39 -8.23 -0.27
C VAL A 78 15.55 -7.73 -1.69
N LEU A 79 14.60 -6.91 -2.14
CA LEU A 79 14.73 -6.05 -3.31
C LEU A 79 15.00 -4.63 -2.83
N ASP A 80 16.24 -4.22 -2.91
CA ASP A 80 16.68 -2.88 -2.49
C ASP A 80 16.67 -1.93 -3.69
N ILE A 81 15.61 -1.14 -3.81
CA ILE A 81 15.48 -0.07 -4.80
C ILE A 81 15.75 1.32 -4.20
N SER A 82 16.21 1.37 -2.94
CA SER A 82 16.62 2.62 -2.28
C SER A 82 17.94 3.15 -2.85
N ARG A 83 18.70 2.29 -3.52
CA ARG A 83 19.95 2.64 -4.21
C ARG A 83 19.67 3.08 -5.64
N ASP A 84 20.66 3.79 -6.20
CA ASP A 84 20.63 4.13 -7.62
C ASP A 84 20.95 2.87 -8.45
N ILE A 85 19.87 2.15 -8.81
CA ILE A 85 19.91 0.91 -9.57
C ILE A 85 19.36 1.18 -10.96
N ASP A 86 20.07 0.75 -12.00
CA ASP A 86 19.57 0.89 -13.36
C ASP A 86 18.46 -0.13 -13.70
N SER A 87 17.73 0.12 -14.77
CA SER A 87 16.60 -0.71 -15.18
C SER A 87 16.98 -2.16 -15.54
N GLU A 88 18.21 -2.36 -16.04
CA GLU A 88 18.71 -3.69 -16.41
C GLU A 88 19.06 -4.52 -15.16
N GLU A 89 19.73 -3.92 -14.19
CA GLU A 89 20.04 -4.55 -12.92
C GLU A 89 18.76 -4.82 -12.10
N LEU A 90 17.80 -3.89 -12.15
CA LEU A 90 16.50 -4.06 -11.52
C LEU A 90 15.71 -5.22 -12.15
N ALA A 91 15.70 -5.32 -13.48
CA ALA A 91 15.05 -6.42 -14.20
C ALA A 91 15.67 -7.78 -13.82
N ALA A 92 16.99 -7.86 -13.77
CA ALA A 92 17.69 -9.07 -13.35
C ALA A 92 17.38 -9.45 -11.88
N SER A 93 17.25 -8.46 -11.00
CA SER A 93 16.90 -8.68 -9.60
C SER A 93 15.48 -9.20 -9.43
N ILE A 94 14.53 -8.64 -10.19
CA ILE A 94 13.12 -9.10 -10.18
C ILE A 94 13.02 -10.52 -10.71
N GLU A 95 13.67 -10.85 -11.84
CA GLU A 95 13.71 -12.19 -12.41
C GLU A 95 14.27 -13.22 -11.41
N ARG A 96 15.43 -12.92 -10.81
CA ARG A 96 16.03 -13.77 -9.77
C ARG A 96 15.09 -14.03 -8.61
N ILE A 97 14.38 -13.00 -8.14
CA ILE A 97 13.38 -13.12 -7.07
C ILE A 97 12.21 -14.00 -7.54
N ALA A 98 11.73 -13.83 -8.75
CA ALA A 98 10.63 -14.63 -9.29
C ALA A 98 10.96 -16.12 -9.33
N GLU A 99 12.19 -16.47 -9.71
CA GLU A 99 12.69 -17.84 -9.83
C GLU A 99 13.12 -18.48 -8.49
N SER A 100 13.34 -17.67 -7.46
CA SER A 100 13.85 -18.16 -6.17
C SER A 100 12.81 -19.03 -5.44
N SER A 101 13.29 -19.82 -4.47
CA SER A 101 12.44 -20.62 -3.59
C SER A 101 11.88 -19.85 -2.38
N ALA A 102 12.27 -18.59 -2.19
CA ALA A 102 11.76 -17.77 -1.10
C ALA A 102 10.25 -17.55 -1.23
N ILE A 103 9.54 -17.57 -0.11
CA ILE A 103 8.09 -17.38 -0.08
C ILE A 103 7.67 -15.91 -0.24
N GLY A 104 8.59 -14.98 0.03
CA GLY A 104 8.31 -13.55 -0.04
C GLY A 104 9.54 -12.71 -0.35
N VAL A 105 9.29 -11.44 -0.58
CA VAL A 105 10.29 -10.39 -0.83
C VAL A 105 9.94 -9.14 -0.05
N THR A 106 10.90 -8.59 0.67
CA THR A 106 10.84 -7.27 1.30
C THR A 106 11.40 -6.24 0.32
N VAL A 107 10.61 -5.21 0.00
CA VAL A 107 11.01 -4.17 -0.95
C VAL A 107 11.40 -2.92 -0.17
N LEU A 108 12.69 -2.56 -0.22
CA LEU A 108 13.19 -1.33 0.37
C LEU A 108 13.00 -0.17 -0.60
N LEU A 109 12.20 0.82 -0.19
CA LEU A 109 11.84 1.96 -1.02
C LEU A 109 12.71 3.17 -0.72
N PRO A 110 13.12 3.97 -1.72
CA PRO A 110 13.82 5.24 -1.50
C PRO A 110 12.85 6.33 -1.01
N GLU A 111 13.28 7.14 -0.05
CA GLU A 111 12.45 8.21 0.52
C GLU A 111 12.08 9.30 -0.49
N ASN A 112 12.95 9.59 -1.46
CA ASN A 112 12.83 10.72 -2.37
C ASN A 112 12.48 10.32 -3.82
N ALA A 113 12.02 9.10 -4.06
CA ALA A 113 11.62 8.67 -5.39
C ALA A 113 10.26 9.27 -5.82
N VAL A 114 10.01 9.21 -7.10
CA VAL A 114 8.70 9.51 -7.67
C VAL A 114 7.74 8.38 -7.31
N PRO A 115 6.66 8.62 -6.54
CA PRO A 115 5.78 7.54 -6.06
C PRO A 115 5.20 6.67 -7.18
N MET A 116 4.93 7.24 -8.35
CA MET A 116 4.40 6.48 -9.50
C MET A 116 5.44 5.49 -10.06
N MET A 117 6.73 5.85 -10.05
CA MET A 117 7.81 4.92 -10.42
C MET A 117 7.87 3.73 -9.45
N LEU A 118 7.71 3.98 -8.14
CA LEU A 118 7.66 2.91 -7.15
C LEU A 118 6.48 1.98 -7.40
N MET A 119 5.31 2.54 -7.71
CA MET A 119 4.12 1.76 -8.06
C MET A 119 4.34 0.91 -9.30
N ARG A 120 5.06 1.44 -10.32
CA ARG A 120 5.46 0.67 -11.51
C ARG A 120 6.29 -0.54 -11.12
N VAL A 121 7.35 -0.34 -10.35
CA VAL A 121 8.23 -1.44 -9.89
C VAL A 121 7.46 -2.49 -9.10
N LEU A 122 6.64 -2.07 -8.13
CA LEU A 122 5.82 -2.99 -7.34
C LEU A 122 4.84 -3.78 -8.21
N SER A 123 4.25 -3.13 -9.21
CA SER A 123 3.31 -3.79 -10.14
C SER A 123 4.01 -4.81 -11.02
N ILE A 124 5.18 -4.47 -11.56
CA ILE A 124 5.98 -5.40 -12.38
C ILE A 124 6.46 -6.58 -11.52
N LEU A 125 6.92 -6.33 -10.30
CA LEU A 125 7.29 -7.39 -9.36
C LEU A 125 6.11 -8.34 -9.07
N ARG A 126 4.89 -7.82 -8.91
CA ARG A 126 3.69 -8.64 -8.74
C ARG A 126 3.37 -9.48 -9.97
N LEU A 127 3.53 -8.91 -11.17
CA LEU A 127 3.31 -9.62 -12.43
C LEU A 127 4.37 -10.71 -12.66
N ALA A 128 5.63 -10.45 -12.33
CA ALA A 128 6.71 -11.40 -12.48
C ALA A 128 6.69 -12.52 -11.40
N ALA A 129 6.23 -12.20 -10.19
CA ALA A 129 6.25 -13.10 -9.04
C ALA A 129 4.85 -13.19 -8.38
N PRO A 130 3.84 -13.74 -9.08
CA PRO A 130 2.43 -13.67 -8.68
C PRO A 130 2.15 -14.28 -7.30
N ALA A 131 2.77 -15.40 -6.95
CA ALA A 131 2.53 -16.12 -5.71
C ALA A 131 3.38 -15.65 -4.52
N LYS A 132 4.39 -14.80 -4.75
CA LYS A 132 5.25 -14.32 -3.65
C LYS A 132 4.56 -13.27 -2.79
N VAL A 133 4.81 -13.34 -1.49
CA VAL A 133 4.42 -12.27 -0.56
C VAL A 133 5.31 -11.05 -0.86
N ILE A 134 4.73 -9.96 -1.34
CA ILE A 134 5.43 -8.68 -1.47
C ILE A 134 5.16 -7.88 -0.20
N HIS A 135 6.21 -7.64 0.56
CA HIS A 135 6.19 -6.96 1.84
C HIS A 135 6.81 -5.57 1.74
N LEU A 136 6.13 -4.58 2.31
CA LEU A 136 6.66 -3.23 2.49
C LEU A 136 7.06 -3.06 3.97
N PRO A 137 8.33 -2.77 4.26
CA PRO A 137 8.81 -2.50 5.61
C PRO A 137 8.34 -1.13 6.10
N GLU A 138 8.58 -0.81 7.34
CA GLU A 138 8.27 0.50 7.94
C GLU A 138 8.79 1.67 7.09
N GLY A 139 8.05 2.77 7.05
CA GLY A 139 8.41 3.99 6.31
C GLY A 139 7.94 4.02 4.84
N TYR A 140 7.30 2.97 4.34
CA TYR A 140 6.79 2.93 2.96
C TYR A 140 5.80 4.06 2.65
N GLU A 141 5.09 4.56 3.65
CA GLU A 141 4.11 5.65 3.51
C GLU A 141 4.79 6.96 3.09
N GLN A 142 6.01 7.19 3.59
CA GLN A 142 6.81 8.37 3.25
C GLN A 142 7.23 8.34 1.79
N SER A 143 7.58 7.16 1.28
CA SER A 143 7.97 6.94 -0.12
C SER A 143 6.77 6.98 -1.07
N LEU A 144 5.68 6.31 -0.73
CA LEU A 144 4.48 6.19 -1.58
C LEU A 144 3.52 7.37 -1.45
N ARG A 145 3.52 8.09 -0.33
CA ARG A 145 2.69 9.28 -0.09
C ARG A 145 1.21 9.03 -0.38
N SER A 146 0.61 9.82 -1.26
CA SER A 146 -0.81 9.69 -1.66
C SER A 146 -1.12 8.37 -2.38
N LEU A 147 -0.14 7.63 -2.85
CA LEU A 147 -0.32 6.35 -3.54
C LEU A 147 -0.30 5.15 -2.57
N THR A 148 -0.10 5.35 -1.27
CA THR A 148 -0.11 4.29 -0.26
C THR A 148 -1.37 3.42 -0.35
N SER A 149 -2.55 4.03 -0.45
CA SER A 149 -3.81 3.28 -0.59
C SER A 149 -3.86 2.41 -1.86
N LEU A 150 -3.28 2.91 -2.95
CA LEU A 150 -3.22 2.18 -4.22
C LEU A 150 -2.26 1.00 -4.13
N ALA A 151 -1.12 1.18 -3.44
CA ALA A 151 -0.13 0.12 -3.22
C ALA A 151 -0.72 -1.09 -2.48
N MET A 152 -1.69 -0.88 -1.58
CA MET A 152 -2.37 -1.96 -0.86
C MET A 152 -3.13 -2.93 -1.80
N HIS A 153 -3.41 -2.52 -3.02
CA HIS A 153 -4.00 -3.39 -4.05
C HIS A 153 -2.96 -4.20 -4.84
N VAL A 154 -1.66 -3.94 -4.64
CA VAL A 154 -0.56 -4.60 -5.35
C VAL A 154 0.26 -5.48 -4.41
N VAL A 155 0.56 -4.98 -3.20
CA VAL A 155 1.34 -5.71 -2.19
C VAL A 155 0.46 -6.64 -1.37
N SER A 156 1.07 -7.59 -0.66
CA SER A 156 0.35 -8.59 0.14
C SER A 156 0.73 -8.60 1.62
N ALA A 157 1.73 -7.80 2.00
CA ALA A 157 2.12 -7.63 3.40
C ALA A 157 2.68 -6.21 3.64
N ILE A 158 2.49 -5.70 4.84
CA ILE A 158 3.04 -4.41 5.29
C ILE A 158 3.51 -4.51 6.74
N THR A 159 4.49 -3.70 7.11
CA THR A 159 4.82 -3.44 8.51
C THR A 159 3.90 -2.35 9.05
N ILE A 160 3.39 -2.56 10.25
CA ILE A 160 2.76 -1.52 11.07
C ILE A 160 3.67 -1.28 12.27
N THR A 161 4.14 -0.04 12.40
CA THR A 161 5.00 0.37 13.51
C THR A 161 4.24 0.42 14.83
N ASP A 162 4.93 0.10 15.91
CA ASP A 162 4.49 0.27 17.29
C ASP A 162 4.84 1.65 17.86
N ASP A 163 5.54 2.49 17.09
CA ASP A 163 5.84 3.85 17.49
C ASP A 163 4.54 4.66 17.63
N ILE A 164 4.22 4.95 18.89
CA ILE A 164 3.01 5.70 19.27
C ILE A 164 2.96 7.08 18.63
N GLU A 165 4.11 7.71 18.36
CA GLU A 165 4.12 9.05 17.75
C GLU A 165 3.62 9.00 16.29
N GLN A 166 3.72 7.86 15.65
CA GLN A 166 3.26 7.64 14.28
C GLN A 166 1.79 7.16 14.19
N TRP A 167 1.07 7.10 15.32
CA TRP A 167 -0.31 6.60 15.32
C TRP A 167 -1.25 7.27 14.30
N PRO A 168 -1.14 8.58 13.96
CA PRO A 168 -2.03 9.17 12.97
C PRO A 168 -1.84 8.56 11.58
N MET A 169 -0.60 8.22 11.23
CA MET A 169 -0.27 7.57 9.96
C MET A 169 -0.80 6.13 9.92
N VAL A 170 -0.56 5.35 10.96
CA VAL A 170 -1.11 3.99 11.10
C VAL A 170 -2.64 3.98 11.00
N ASN A 171 -3.30 4.94 11.66
CA ASN A 171 -4.74 5.10 11.59
C ASN A 171 -5.24 5.38 10.17
N GLU A 172 -4.54 6.21 9.38
CA GLU A 172 -4.89 6.45 7.98
C GLU A 172 -4.67 5.20 7.11
N VAL A 173 -3.62 4.43 7.34
CA VAL A 173 -3.40 3.13 6.66
C VAL A 173 -4.55 2.17 6.96
N LEU A 174 -4.91 1.98 8.23
CA LEU A 174 -6.02 1.09 8.61
C LEU A 174 -7.37 1.55 8.03
N LYS A 175 -7.61 2.86 7.97
CA LYS A 175 -8.79 3.42 7.26
C LYS A 175 -8.75 3.11 5.77
N ALA A 176 -7.58 3.28 5.13
CA ALA A 176 -7.42 2.99 3.71
C ALA A 176 -7.70 1.51 3.39
N LEU A 177 -7.17 0.58 4.21
CA LEU A 177 -7.47 -0.84 4.09
C LEU A 177 -8.97 -1.12 4.21
N ARG A 178 -9.60 -0.56 5.24
CA ARG A 178 -11.05 -0.71 5.47
C ARG A 178 -11.88 -0.17 4.30
N HIS A 179 -11.59 1.03 3.82
CA HIS A 179 -12.32 1.66 2.71
C HIS A 179 -12.05 0.94 1.38
N GLY A 180 -10.86 0.39 1.19
CA GLY A 180 -10.50 -0.44 0.04
C GLY A 180 -11.09 -1.85 0.07
N GLY A 181 -11.82 -2.23 1.13
CA GLY A 181 -12.35 -3.57 1.31
C GLY A 181 -11.27 -4.63 1.53
N ILE A 182 -10.07 -4.21 1.96
CA ILE A 182 -8.95 -5.10 2.24
C ILE A 182 -9.02 -5.56 3.68
N VAL A 183 -8.94 -6.86 3.88
CA VAL A 183 -9.06 -7.50 5.19
C VAL A 183 -7.66 -7.91 5.67
N ILE A 184 -7.34 -7.59 6.91
CA ILE A 184 -6.11 -8.06 7.54
C ILE A 184 -6.24 -9.56 7.80
N SER A 185 -5.24 -10.33 7.38
CA SER A 185 -5.19 -11.78 7.53
C SER A 185 -5.25 -12.17 9.02
N GLY A 186 -6.06 -13.16 9.34
CA GLY A 186 -6.17 -13.68 10.70
C GLY A 186 -7.17 -12.98 11.61
N THR A 187 -7.73 -11.83 11.21
CA THR A 187 -8.66 -11.07 12.07
C THR A 187 -10.00 -11.78 12.35
N GLY A 188 -10.37 -12.78 11.56
CA GLY A 188 -11.64 -13.49 11.72
C GLY A 188 -12.89 -12.59 11.60
N GLY A 189 -12.76 -11.46 10.86
CA GLY A 189 -13.82 -10.47 10.69
C GLY A 189 -13.88 -9.39 11.77
N ARG A 190 -12.92 -9.36 12.72
CA ARG A 190 -12.79 -8.26 13.70
C ARG A 190 -12.41 -6.96 13.00
N ASP A 191 -12.89 -5.84 13.51
CA ASP A 191 -12.51 -4.50 13.05
C ASP A 191 -11.16 -4.11 13.62
N ALA A 192 -10.10 -4.26 12.81
CA ALA A 192 -8.73 -3.94 13.20
C ALA A 192 -8.56 -2.47 13.56
N LEU A 193 -9.24 -1.56 12.87
CA LEU A 193 -9.20 -0.13 13.20
C LEU A 193 -9.78 0.15 14.58
N ALA A 194 -10.92 -0.45 14.91
CA ALA A 194 -11.52 -0.31 16.25
C ALA A 194 -10.65 -0.96 17.34
N GLY A 195 -9.97 -2.06 17.02
CA GLY A 195 -8.99 -2.68 17.90
C GLY A 195 -7.79 -1.76 18.18
N TYR A 196 -7.23 -1.19 17.12
CA TYR A 196 -6.11 -0.25 17.21
C TYR A 196 -6.44 1.00 18.05
N LEU A 197 -7.60 1.60 17.83
CA LEU A 197 -8.01 2.78 18.61
C LEU A 197 -8.18 2.47 20.09
N ARG A 198 -8.63 1.26 20.45
CA ARG A 198 -8.68 0.82 21.86
C ARG A 198 -7.27 0.64 22.43
N TYR A 199 -6.39 -0.02 21.69
CA TYR A 199 -4.98 -0.18 22.08
C TYR A 199 -4.33 1.17 22.39
N LEU A 200 -4.49 2.17 21.53
CA LEU A 200 -3.98 3.53 21.77
C LEU A 200 -4.60 4.19 23.02
N SER A 201 -5.90 4.00 23.22
CA SER A 201 -6.59 4.51 24.42
C SER A 201 -6.08 3.87 25.70
N ASP A 202 -5.80 2.57 25.67
CA ASP A 202 -5.25 1.83 26.82
C ASP A 202 -3.81 2.26 27.14
N LEU A 203 -3.05 2.72 26.13
CA LEU A 203 -1.74 3.34 26.29
C LEU A 203 -1.81 4.81 26.72
N GLY A 204 -3.01 5.39 26.86
CA GLY A 204 -3.21 6.77 27.30
C GLY A 204 -3.01 7.81 26.19
N VAL A 205 -3.04 7.42 24.92
CA VAL A 205 -2.93 8.35 23.79
C VAL A 205 -4.21 9.21 23.71
N ASP A 206 -4.06 10.53 23.71
CA ASP A 206 -5.17 11.46 23.51
C ASP A 206 -5.59 11.51 22.03
N LEU A 207 -6.58 10.70 21.69
CA LEU A 207 -7.14 10.61 20.33
C LEU A 207 -7.96 11.85 19.94
N MET A 208 -8.36 12.69 20.92
CA MET A 208 -9.21 13.87 20.70
C MET A 208 -8.40 15.15 20.48
N GLY A 209 -7.23 15.29 21.11
CA GLY A 209 -6.37 16.48 21.01
C GLY A 209 -5.85 16.77 19.61
N HIS A 210 -5.81 15.78 18.72
CA HIS A 210 -5.39 15.98 17.33
C HIS A 210 -6.48 16.53 16.40
N ARG A 211 -7.75 16.56 16.83
CA ARG A 211 -8.82 17.18 16.03
C ARG A 211 -8.73 18.69 16.02
N ASP A 212 -8.22 19.31 17.08
CA ASP A 212 -8.22 20.76 17.23
C ASP A 212 -7.05 21.48 16.54
N ALA A 213 -5.94 20.77 16.28
CA ALA A 213 -4.77 21.37 15.62
C ALA A 213 -4.97 21.66 14.12
N ARG A 214 -5.94 21.03 13.45
CA ARG A 214 -6.31 21.34 12.06
C ARG A 214 -7.53 22.25 11.91
N GLY A 215 -8.24 22.52 12.99
CA GLY A 215 -9.44 23.38 13.02
C GLY A 215 -9.19 24.85 13.27
N SER A 216 -7.98 25.24 13.69
CA SER A 216 -7.69 26.63 14.10
C SER A 216 -7.07 27.52 13.01
N ALA A 217 -7.22 27.18 11.73
CA ALA A 217 -6.77 28.04 10.64
C ALA A 217 -7.89 28.92 10.05
N CYS A 218 -9.03 29.05 10.73
CA CYS A 218 -9.95 30.13 10.46
C CYS A 218 -9.61 31.28 11.40
N GLY A 219 -8.77 32.20 10.90
CA GLY A 219 -8.41 33.42 11.60
C GLY A 219 -9.65 34.16 12.09
N SER A 220 -9.64 34.53 13.36
CA SER A 220 -10.51 35.55 13.91
C SER A 220 -10.21 36.86 13.19
N VAL A 221 -11.02 37.16 12.20
CA VAL A 221 -11.18 38.53 11.69
C VAL A 221 -12.53 39.00 12.22
N ASP A 222 -12.49 40.06 13.01
CA ASP A 222 -13.64 40.71 13.63
C ASP A 222 -14.81 40.90 12.67
N GLY A 223 -16.00 40.51 13.10
CA GLY A 223 -17.26 41.16 12.78
C GLY A 223 -17.76 41.02 11.34
N GLY A 224 -18.51 39.95 11.06
CA GLY A 224 -19.33 39.86 9.87
C GLY A 224 -20.21 38.62 9.88
N GLY A 225 -21.47 38.74 10.26
CA GLY A 225 -22.42 37.64 10.35
C GLY A 225 -22.63 36.95 8.99
N CYS A 226 -22.30 35.67 8.94
CA CYS A 226 -22.75 34.80 7.86
C CYS A 226 -24.15 34.28 8.19
N GLY A 227 -25.17 34.97 7.64
CA GLY A 227 -26.55 34.52 7.65
C GLY A 227 -26.70 33.25 6.83
N CYS A 228 -27.01 32.14 7.49
CA CYS A 228 -27.50 30.94 6.84
C CYS A 228 -28.92 31.22 6.35
N GLY A 229 -29.04 31.57 5.06
CA GLY A 229 -30.32 31.69 4.35
C GLY A 229 -30.93 30.30 4.13
N SER A 230 -31.99 30.03 4.89
CA SER A 230 -32.93 28.97 4.62
C SER A 230 -33.80 29.37 3.40
N GLY A 231 -33.66 28.71 2.29
CA GLY A 231 -34.55 28.77 1.16
C GLY A 231 -34.69 27.36 0.61
N GLY A 232 -35.78 26.74 0.63
CA GLY A 232 -37.03 27.05 0.04
C GLY A 232 -37.34 25.89 -0.90
N VAL A 233 -38.24 24.99 -0.46
CA VAL A 233 -38.76 23.85 -1.23
C VAL A 233 -39.40 24.35 -2.49
N GLY A 234 -38.98 23.87 -3.66
CA GLY A 234 -39.66 24.07 -4.95
C GLY A 234 -40.00 22.69 -5.54
N SER A 235 -41.23 22.27 -5.31
CA SER A 235 -41.88 21.20 -6.09
C SER A 235 -42.12 21.69 -7.53
N TYR A 236 -41.69 20.91 -8.52
CA TYR A 236 -42.28 20.93 -9.86
C TYR A 236 -42.52 19.49 -10.34
N LEU A 237 -43.72 19.29 -10.86
CA LEU A 237 -44.42 18.21 -11.52
C LEU A 237 -43.57 17.37 -12.49
#